data_fdbf7233f6caa71fca6d86b8dbede6cb
#
_entry.id   fdbf7233f6caa71fca6d86b8dbede6cb
#
_cell.length_a   1.000
_cell.length_b   1.000
_cell.length_c   1.000
_cell.angle_alpha   90.00
_cell.angle_beta   90.00
_cell.angle_gamma   90.00
#
_symmetry.space_group_name_H-M   'P 1'
#
loop_
_entity.id
_entity.type
_entity.pdbx_description
1 polymer ?
#
loop_
_entity_poly.entity_id
_entity_poly.type
_entity_poly.pdbx_seq_one_letter_code
_entity_poly.pdbx_strand_id
1 'polypeptide(L)'
;MIESIEKYKKLLNEATNNNGDWKSPYENLMRELYKLPVIFFALSRDNYDETNKKSTPLISTKDFNGTPALYVFSDVDLASKWMIGYRHTTDDLKYGLIGAINKEPHDFLYVFQMARALGAQKIMLDEGGDWVGIDINYFMEVNSISTKQVSMLLTAEQAKEVIADNKPPTVRFFPISLIPLK
;
A
#
# COMPACT_ATOMS: atom_id res chain seq x y z
N MET A 1 -12.28 -13.69 0.18
CA MET A 1 -11.13 -12.88 -0.34
C MET A 1 -10.03 -12.71 0.70
N ILE A 2 -10.32 -12.20 1.90
CA ILE A 2 -9.32 -12.13 2.99
C ILE A 2 -8.81 -13.54 3.36
N GLU A 3 -9.70 -14.51 3.47
CA GLU A 3 -9.33 -15.92 3.68
C GLU A 3 -8.38 -16.47 2.61
N SER A 4 -8.49 -16.00 1.37
CA SER A 4 -7.56 -16.38 0.29
C SER A 4 -6.19 -15.77 0.50
N ILE A 5 -6.09 -14.53 0.97
CA ILE A 5 -4.82 -13.87 1.31
C ILE A 5 -4.11 -14.65 2.42
N GLU A 6 -4.81 -14.92 3.53
CA GLU A 6 -4.25 -15.67 4.67
C GLU A 6 -3.82 -17.09 4.27
N LYS A 7 -4.63 -17.77 3.44
CA LYS A 7 -4.28 -19.08 2.89
C LYS A 7 -2.94 -19.05 2.14
N TYR A 8 -2.76 -18.09 1.24
CA TYR A 8 -1.53 -18.04 0.43
C TYR A 8 -0.33 -17.55 1.22
N LYS A 9 -0.50 -16.68 2.23
CA LYS A 9 0.56 -16.34 3.18
C LYS A 9 1.05 -17.57 3.94
N LYS A 10 0.12 -18.39 4.43
CA LYS A 10 0.45 -19.65 5.12
C LYS A 10 1.20 -20.62 4.20
N LEU A 11 0.71 -20.84 2.98
CA LEU A 11 1.35 -21.72 2.00
C LEU A 11 2.76 -21.21 1.61
N LEU A 12 2.94 -19.89 1.51
CA LEU A 12 4.24 -19.30 1.24
C LEU A 12 5.21 -19.55 2.40
N ASN A 13 4.78 -19.35 3.64
CA ASN A 13 5.57 -19.65 4.83
C ASN A 13 5.97 -21.13 4.90
N GLU A 14 5.03 -22.03 4.67
CA GLU A 14 5.29 -23.48 4.65
C GLU A 14 6.30 -23.85 3.55
N ALA A 15 6.15 -23.31 2.34
CA ALA A 15 7.05 -23.55 1.23
C ALA A 15 8.47 -23.03 1.51
N THR A 16 8.59 -21.83 2.08
CA THR A 16 9.89 -21.23 2.44
C THR A 16 10.61 -22.04 3.52
N ASN A 17 9.90 -22.50 4.54
CA ASN A 17 10.48 -23.27 5.64
C ASN A 17 10.92 -24.68 5.21
N ASN A 18 10.28 -25.26 4.19
CA ASN A 18 10.52 -26.62 3.72
C ASN A 18 11.37 -26.68 2.43
N ASN A 19 11.93 -25.57 1.95
CA ASN A 19 12.58 -25.44 0.65
C ASN A 19 11.72 -25.93 -0.53
N GLY A 20 10.41 -25.74 -0.41
CA GLY A 20 9.42 -26.10 -1.43
C GLY A 20 9.23 -25.03 -2.52
N ASP A 21 8.23 -25.23 -3.37
CA ASP A 21 7.84 -24.23 -4.37
C ASP A 21 7.16 -23.03 -3.71
N TRP A 22 7.94 -22.00 -3.44
CA TRP A 22 7.45 -20.73 -2.90
C TRP A 22 6.84 -19.82 -3.98
N LYS A 23 7.20 -20.00 -5.25
CA LYS A 23 6.82 -19.09 -6.34
C LYS A 23 5.31 -19.11 -6.58
N SER A 24 4.72 -20.30 -6.67
CA SER A 24 3.28 -20.45 -6.94
C SER A 24 2.39 -19.81 -5.87
N PRO A 25 2.56 -20.06 -4.56
CA PRO A 25 1.78 -19.36 -3.53
C PRO A 25 2.05 -17.86 -3.50
N TYR A 26 3.26 -17.40 -3.79
CA TYR A 26 3.62 -15.99 -3.85
C TYR A 26 2.90 -15.25 -4.99
N GLU A 27 2.90 -15.81 -6.19
CA GLU A 27 2.15 -15.25 -7.33
C GLU A 27 0.64 -15.24 -7.09
N ASN A 28 0.10 -16.31 -6.49
CA ASN A 28 -1.32 -16.38 -6.17
C ASN A 28 -1.70 -15.37 -5.10
N LEU A 29 -0.85 -15.13 -4.10
CA LEU A 29 -1.03 -14.05 -3.12
C LEU A 29 -1.15 -12.69 -3.81
N MET A 30 -0.27 -12.39 -4.76
CA MET A 30 -0.31 -11.13 -5.52
C MET A 30 -1.59 -10.99 -6.36
N ARG A 31 -2.06 -12.09 -6.98
CA ARG A 31 -3.33 -12.09 -7.73
C ARG A 31 -4.53 -11.86 -6.82
N GLU A 32 -4.55 -12.46 -5.63
CA GLU A 32 -5.63 -12.26 -4.65
C GLU A 32 -5.60 -10.84 -4.06
N LEU A 33 -4.42 -10.30 -3.77
CA LEU A 33 -4.26 -8.91 -3.35
C LEU A 33 -4.83 -7.96 -4.40
N TYR A 34 -4.54 -8.19 -5.68
CA TYR A 34 -5.07 -7.38 -6.78
C TYR A 34 -6.59 -7.46 -6.94
N LYS A 35 -7.24 -8.51 -6.45
CA LYS A 35 -8.69 -8.68 -6.49
C LYS A 35 -9.44 -8.05 -5.32
N LEU A 36 -8.75 -7.62 -4.26
CA LEU A 36 -9.41 -7.02 -3.11
C LEU A 36 -10.24 -5.80 -3.51
N PRO A 37 -11.47 -5.65 -3.01
CA PRO A 37 -12.32 -4.49 -3.33
C PRO A 37 -11.80 -3.21 -2.67
N VAL A 38 -11.07 -3.33 -1.58
CA VAL A 38 -10.46 -2.24 -0.82
C VAL A 38 -9.10 -2.69 -0.35
N ILE A 39 -8.12 -1.80 -0.39
CA ILE A 39 -6.86 -1.93 0.34
C ILE A 39 -6.66 -0.73 1.25
N PHE A 40 -5.88 -0.95 2.29
CA PHE A 40 -5.48 0.07 3.23
C PHE A 40 -3.97 0.28 3.13
N PHE A 41 -3.50 1.50 3.36
CA PHE A 41 -2.07 1.81 3.31
C PHE A 41 -1.72 2.93 4.28
N ALA A 42 -0.50 2.88 4.80
CA ALA A 42 -0.02 3.90 5.71
C ALA A 42 0.24 5.22 4.99
N LEU A 43 -0.12 6.33 5.64
CA LEU A 43 0.07 7.70 5.18
C LEU A 43 1.26 8.35 5.87
N SER A 44 1.98 9.20 5.16
CA SER A 44 3.07 9.98 5.75
C SER A 44 2.53 11.01 6.74
N ARG A 45 3.06 10.99 7.98
CA ARG A 45 2.76 12.00 8.99
C ARG A 45 3.37 13.35 8.62
N ASP A 46 4.58 13.35 8.12
CA ASP A 46 5.33 14.57 7.80
C ASP A 46 4.68 15.37 6.65
N ASN A 47 3.93 14.69 5.80
CA ASN A 47 3.24 15.29 4.66
C ASN A 47 1.72 15.42 4.86
N TYR A 48 1.23 15.20 6.09
CA TYR A 48 -0.19 15.30 6.37
C TYR A 48 -0.63 16.76 6.51
N ASP A 49 -1.54 17.17 5.63
CA ASP A 49 -2.21 18.46 5.67
C ASP A 49 -3.59 18.30 6.31
N GLU A 50 -3.73 18.74 7.55
CA GLU A 50 -4.97 18.63 8.32
C GLU A 50 -6.13 19.41 7.70
N THR A 51 -5.84 20.57 7.13
CA THR A 51 -6.84 21.47 6.55
C THR A 51 -7.48 20.88 5.30
N ASN A 52 -6.65 20.36 4.40
CA ASN A 52 -7.08 19.81 3.12
C ASN A 52 -7.29 18.29 3.16
N LYS A 53 -7.02 17.65 4.30
CA LYS A 53 -7.07 16.19 4.47
C LYS A 53 -6.27 15.46 3.40
N LYS A 54 -5.06 15.92 3.12
CA LYS A 54 -4.14 15.38 2.12
C LYS A 54 -2.89 14.82 2.78
N SER A 55 -2.34 13.77 2.22
CA SER A 55 -1.04 13.24 2.57
C SER A 55 -0.44 12.47 1.39
N THR A 56 0.77 11.96 1.54
CA THR A 56 1.39 11.00 0.62
C THR A 56 1.43 9.61 1.27
N PRO A 57 1.56 8.52 0.52
CA PRO A 57 1.88 7.22 1.09
C PRO A 57 3.15 7.28 1.94
N LEU A 58 3.16 6.56 3.06
CA LEU A 58 4.36 6.38 3.87
C LEU A 58 5.29 5.40 3.17
N ILE A 59 6.51 5.85 2.85
CA ILE A 59 7.57 5.00 2.37
C ILE A 59 8.64 4.87 3.46
N SER A 60 8.87 3.66 3.91
CA SER A 60 9.82 3.35 4.99
C SER A 60 10.96 2.44 4.50
N THR A 61 12.14 2.66 5.04
CA THR A 61 13.32 1.81 4.80
C THR A 61 13.67 0.92 5.99
N LYS A 62 12.89 0.97 7.07
CA LYS A 62 13.25 0.35 8.35
C LYS A 62 13.28 -1.18 8.29
N ASP A 63 12.29 -1.78 7.62
CA ASP A 63 12.01 -3.21 7.76
C ASP A 63 12.59 -4.09 6.63
N PHE A 64 13.18 -3.47 5.60
CA PHE A 64 13.76 -4.17 4.44
C PHE A 64 15.26 -3.89 4.24
N ASN A 65 16.02 -3.79 5.30
CA ASN A 65 17.48 -3.54 5.22
C ASN A 65 17.82 -2.33 4.33
N GLY A 66 17.04 -1.25 4.46
CA GLY A 66 17.22 -0.03 3.68
C GLY A 66 16.47 0.00 2.35
N THR A 67 15.77 -1.05 1.95
CA THR A 67 14.93 -1.03 0.74
C THR A 67 13.64 -0.27 1.00
N PRO A 68 13.31 0.80 0.24
CA PRO A 68 12.09 1.56 0.46
C PRO A 68 10.82 0.74 0.17
N ALA A 69 9.90 0.71 1.12
CA ALA A 69 8.66 -0.04 1.04
C ALA A 69 7.42 0.79 1.40
N LEU A 70 6.32 0.50 0.71
CA LEU A 70 4.98 0.98 1.02
C LEU A 70 4.29 -0.03 1.95
N TYR A 71 3.76 0.42 3.09
CA TYR A 71 2.94 -0.42 3.95
C TYR A 71 1.51 -0.52 3.43
N VAL A 72 1.07 -1.74 3.15
CA VAL A 72 -0.27 -2.08 2.66
C VAL A 72 -0.90 -3.12 3.57
N PHE A 73 -2.20 -2.99 3.80
CA PHE A 73 -2.96 -3.92 4.62
C PHE A 73 -4.15 -4.45 3.83
N SER A 74 -4.34 -5.75 3.90
CA SER A 74 -5.46 -6.44 3.26
C SER A 74 -6.78 -6.28 4.01
N ASP A 75 -6.71 -5.87 5.27
CA ASP A 75 -7.85 -5.75 6.18
C ASP A 75 -7.72 -4.53 7.09
N VAL A 76 -8.87 -3.94 7.46
CA VAL A 76 -8.94 -2.75 8.32
C VAL A 76 -8.49 -3.03 9.75
N ASP A 77 -8.72 -4.23 10.26
CA ASP A 77 -8.32 -4.59 11.63
C ASP A 77 -6.81 -4.74 11.73
N LEU A 78 -6.15 -5.27 10.69
CA LEU A 78 -4.69 -5.34 10.59
C LEU A 78 -4.10 -3.93 10.53
N ALA A 79 -4.64 -3.07 9.67
CA ALA A 79 -4.23 -1.66 9.59
C ALA A 79 -4.39 -0.94 10.94
N SER A 80 -5.50 -1.17 11.63
CA SER A 80 -5.79 -0.56 12.94
C SER A 80 -4.83 -1.03 14.02
N LYS A 81 -4.54 -2.33 14.08
CA LYS A 81 -3.57 -2.90 15.03
C LYS A 81 -2.18 -2.31 14.82
N TRP A 82 -1.74 -2.27 13.56
CA TRP A 82 -0.46 -1.68 13.21
C TRP A 82 -0.37 -0.21 13.62
N MET A 83 -1.36 0.58 13.26
CA MET A 83 -1.45 2.00 13.57
C MET A 83 -1.36 2.26 15.08
N ILE A 84 -2.11 1.50 15.89
CA ILE A 84 -2.10 1.61 17.35
C ILE A 84 -0.73 1.21 17.90
N GLY A 85 -0.16 0.10 17.44
CA GLY A 85 1.13 -0.42 17.87
C GLY A 85 2.28 0.56 17.62
N TYR A 86 2.28 1.24 16.48
CA TYR A 86 3.30 2.22 16.10
C TYR A 86 2.94 3.67 16.45
N ARG A 87 1.78 3.91 17.09
CA ARG A 87 1.26 5.27 17.39
C ARG A 87 1.22 6.15 16.14
N HIS A 88 0.86 5.57 15.01
CA HIS A 88 0.83 6.23 13.72
C HIS A 88 -0.51 6.99 13.54
N THR A 89 -0.60 8.14 14.18
CA THR A 89 -1.84 8.92 14.32
C THR A 89 -1.63 10.39 13.99
N THR A 90 -2.72 11.13 13.85
CA THR A 90 -2.69 12.60 13.83
C THR A 90 -2.15 13.17 15.15
N ASP A 91 -1.72 14.43 15.13
CA ASP A 91 -1.11 15.07 16.32
C ASP A 91 -2.09 15.19 17.49
N ASP A 92 -3.38 15.35 17.19
CA ASP A 92 -4.45 15.38 18.20
C ASP A 92 -4.86 13.99 18.71
N LEU A 93 -4.23 12.94 18.24
CA LEU A 93 -4.47 11.52 18.57
C LEU A 93 -5.90 11.03 18.28
N LYS A 94 -6.68 11.75 17.48
CA LYS A 94 -8.07 11.35 17.17
C LYS A 94 -8.16 10.33 16.07
N TYR A 95 -7.20 10.31 15.15
CA TYR A 95 -7.29 9.52 13.94
C TYR A 95 -5.98 8.81 13.62
N GLY A 96 -6.09 7.64 13.05
CA GLY A 96 -4.95 6.94 12.46
C GLY A 96 -4.63 7.46 11.06
N LEU A 97 -3.35 7.52 10.73
CA LEU A 97 -2.88 7.92 9.41
C LEU A 97 -2.85 6.70 8.47
N ILE A 98 -4.04 6.18 8.18
CA ILE A 98 -4.27 5.08 7.24
C ILE A 98 -5.19 5.58 6.13
N GLY A 99 -4.80 5.35 4.90
CA GLY A 99 -5.62 5.56 3.71
C GLY A 99 -6.35 4.28 3.31
N ALA A 100 -7.59 4.42 2.84
CA ALA A 100 -8.32 3.34 2.20
C ALA A 100 -8.57 3.71 0.74
N ILE A 101 -8.40 2.74 -0.14
CA ILE A 101 -8.68 2.93 -1.56
C ILE A 101 -9.61 1.81 -2.04
N ASN A 102 -10.73 2.22 -2.63
CA ASN A 102 -11.65 1.30 -3.26
C ASN A 102 -11.12 0.90 -4.64
N LYS A 103 -11.36 -0.34 -5.03
CA LYS A 103 -11.06 -0.84 -6.36
C LYS A 103 -12.09 -0.33 -7.39
N GLU A 104 -12.23 0.95 -7.56
CA GLU A 104 -12.75 1.50 -8.83
C GLU A 104 -11.58 1.62 -9.82
N PRO A 105 -11.78 1.49 -11.16
CA PRO A 105 -10.89 0.64 -11.97
C PRO A 105 -9.42 1.04 -12.03
N HIS A 106 -8.96 2.06 -11.37
CA HIS A 106 -7.56 2.47 -11.49
C HIS A 106 -6.92 3.03 -10.21
N ASP A 107 -7.69 3.23 -9.13
CA ASP A 107 -7.20 3.94 -7.93
C ASP A 107 -6.12 3.13 -7.19
N PHE A 108 -6.23 1.81 -7.21
CA PHE A 108 -5.26 0.90 -6.63
C PHE A 108 -3.87 1.04 -7.28
N LEU A 109 -3.83 1.12 -8.61
CA LEU A 109 -2.59 1.29 -9.35
C LEU A 109 -1.98 2.66 -9.13
N TYR A 110 -2.82 3.66 -8.90
CA TYR A 110 -2.40 5.02 -8.61
C TYR A 110 -1.56 5.11 -7.33
N VAL A 111 -1.96 4.43 -6.24
CA VAL A 111 -1.17 4.38 -5.01
C VAL A 111 0.19 3.73 -5.24
N PHE A 112 0.24 2.65 -6.01
CA PHE A 112 1.52 1.98 -6.32
C PHE A 112 2.42 2.83 -7.21
N GLN A 113 1.85 3.58 -8.16
CA GLN A 113 2.62 4.54 -8.96
C GLN A 113 3.21 5.65 -8.11
N MET A 114 2.39 6.23 -7.25
CA MET A 114 2.87 7.24 -6.34
C MET A 114 3.96 6.71 -5.44
N ALA A 115 3.76 5.54 -4.86
CA ALA A 115 4.76 4.90 -4.04
C ALA A 115 6.08 4.70 -4.81
N ARG A 116 6.00 4.28 -6.08
CA ARG A 116 7.19 4.18 -6.95
C ARG A 116 7.83 5.54 -7.23
N ALA A 117 7.04 6.57 -7.50
CA ALA A 117 7.54 7.93 -7.71
C ALA A 117 8.24 8.49 -6.45
N LEU A 118 7.79 8.05 -5.26
CA LEU A 118 8.43 8.32 -3.97
C LEU A 118 9.62 7.39 -3.68
N GLY A 119 9.98 6.50 -4.59
CA GLY A 119 11.14 5.62 -4.49
C GLY A 119 10.85 4.24 -3.91
N ALA A 120 9.59 3.88 -3.65
CA ALA A 120 9.26 2.54 -3.16
C ALA A 120 9.61 1.47 -4.20
N GLN A 121 10.25 0.41 -3.73
CA GLN A 121 10.58 -0.77 -4.52
C GLN A 121 9.74 -1.97 -4.12
N LYS A 122 9.25 -1.99 -2.87
CA LYS A 122 8.49 -3.09 -2.30
C LYS A 122 7.18 -2.63 -1.67
N ILE A 123 6.26 -3.57 -1.55
CA ILE A 123 5.08 -3.50 -0.71
C ILE A 123 5.36 -4.35 0.51
N MET A 124 5.13 -3.82 1.70
CA MET A 124 5.05 -4.60 2.93
C MET A 124 3.57 -4.87 3.20
N LEU A 125 3.14 -6.09 2.91
CA LEU A 125 1.76 -6.51 3.11
C LEU A 125 1.57 -7.01 4.54
N ASP A 126 0.62 -6.42 5.28
CA ASP A 126 0.16 -6.83 6.61
C ASP A 126 1.26 -6.86 7.69
N GLU A 127 2.13 -5.85 7.70
CA GLU A 127 3.14 -5.68 8.73
C GLU A 127 2.51 -5.61 10.13
N GLY A 128 3.18 -6.24 11.11
CA GLY A 128 2.65 -6.44 12.47
C GLY A 128 1.88 -7.75 12.67
N GLY A 129 1.78 -8.58 11.63
CA GLY A 129 1.26 -9.94 11.62
C GLY A 129 2.15 -10.88 10.83
N ASP A 130 1.56 -11.85 10.13
CA ASP A 130 2.25 -12.65 9.12
C ASP A 130 2.44 -11.81 7.85
N TRP A 131 3.48 -10.99 7.84
CA TRP A 131 3.74 -10.06 6.75
C TRP A 131 4.49 -10.70 5.58
N VAL A 132 4.29 -10.13 4.39
CA VAL A 132 4.99 -10.55 3.17
C VAL A 132 5.52 -9.33 2.41
N GLY A 133 6.82 -9.38 2.08
CA GLY A 133 7.43 -8.40 1.18
C GLY A 133 7.16 -8.74 -0.28
N ILE A 134 6.59 -7.82 -1.04
CA ILE A 134 6.25 -7.99 -2.46
C ILE A 134 7.02 -6.95 -3.27
N ASP A 135 7.77 -7.39 -4.28
CA ASP A 135 8.38 -6.50 -5.26
C ASP A 135 7.28 -5.85 -6.14
N ILE A 136 7.29 -4.53 -6.24
CA ILE A 136 6.24 -3.78 -6.97
C ILE A 136 6.26 -4.10 -8.47
N ASN A 137 7.43 -4.24 -9.07
CA ASN A 137 7.53 -4.54 -10.50
C ASN A 137 7.04 -5.96 -10.79
N TYR A 138 7.40 -6.91 -9.94
CA TYR A 138 6.94 -8.29 -10.07
C TYR A 138 5.43 -8.41 -9.82
N PHE A 139 4.88 -7.65 -8.86
CA PHE A 139 3.44 -7.55 -8.67
C PHE A 139 2.71 -7.10 -9.95
N MET A 140 3.27 -6.09 -10.62
CA MET A 140 2.70 -5.58 -11.88
C MET A 140 2.80 -6.62 -12.99
N GLU A 141 3.93 -7.31 -13.10
CA GLU A 141 4.14 -8.38 -14.10
C GLU A 141 3.12 -9.52 -13.90
N VAL A 142 3.02 -10.06 -12.69
CA VAL A 142 2.10 -11.17 -12.35
C VAL A 142 0.64 -10.84 -12.64
N ASN A 143 0.25 -9.58 -12.50
CA ASN A 143 -1.11 -9.12 -12.75
C ASN A 143 -1.31 -8.53 -14.16
N SER A 144 -0.31 -8.67 -15.05
CA SER A 144 -0.35 -8.17 -16.43
C SER A 144 -0.64 -6.67 -16.53
N ILE A 145 -0.17 -5.89 -15.54
CA ILE A 145 -0.35 -4.45 -15.48
C ILE A 145 0.73 -3.78 -16.32
N SER A 146 0.35 -3.15 -17.41
CA SER A 146 1.34 -2.45 -18.23
C SER A 146 1.72 -1.10 -17.62
N THR A 147 3.01 -0.75 -17.68
CA THR A 147 3.50 0.58 -17.27
C THR A 147 2.85 1.71 -18.06
N LYS A 148 2.37 1.46 -19.28
CA LYS A 148 1.60 2.42 -20.08
C LYS A 148 0.21 2.68 -19.51
N GLN A 149 -0.48 1.65 -19.01
CA GLN A 149 -1.78 1.82 -18.33
C GLN A 149 -1.62 2.70 -17.08
N VAL A 150 -0.51 2.53 -16.39
CA VAL A 150 -0.20 3.26 -15.17
C VAL A 150 0.11 4.74 -15.47
N SER A 151 0.81 5.08 -16.55
CA SER A 151 1.08 6.48 -16.93
C SER A 151 -0.15 7.23 -17.48
N MET A 152 -1.20 6.53 -17.88
CA MET A 152 -2.46 7.13 -18.33
C MET A 152 -3.43 7.48 -17.18
N LEU A 153 -3.10 7.09 -15.95
CA LEU A 153 -3.97 7.27 -14.78
C LEU A 153 -3.79 8.61 -14.05
N LEU A 154 -2.75 9.36 -14.37
CA LEU A 154 -2.63 10.73 -13.90
C LEU A 154 -3.64 11.60 -14.66
N THR A 155 -4.51 12.29 -13.96
CA THR A 155 -5.31 13.34 -14.60
C THR A 155 -4.37 14.40 -15.16
N ALA A 156 -4.80 15.18 -16.17
CA ALA A 156 -4.00 16.24 -16.75
C ALA A 156 -3.54 17.28 -15.71
N GLU A 157 -4.31 17.47 -14.63
CA GLU A 157 -3.97 18.34 -13.50
C GLU A 157 -2.86 17.72 -12.64
N GLN A 158 -2.97 16.44 -12.31
CA GLN A 158 -1.96 15.70 -11.55
C GLN A 158 -0.63 15.60 -12.30
N ALA A 159 -0.68 15.39 -13.62
CA ALA A 159 0.50 15.42 -14.47
C ALA A 159 1.17 16.82 -14.48
N LYS A 160 0.39 17.89 -14.46
CA LYS A 160 0.91 19.26 -14.34
C LYS A 160 1.56 19.53 -12.99
N GLU A 161 0.97 19.06 -11.90
CA GLU A 161 1.55 19.16 -10.55
C GLU A 161 2.91 18.43 -10.45
N VAL A 162 2.99 17.21 -11.01
CA VAL A 162 4.23 16.42 -11.05
C VAL A 162 5.32 17.09 -11.89
N ILE A 163 4.94 17.70 -13.02
CA ILE A 163 5.90 18.34 -13.94
C ILE A 163 6.34 19.70 -13.43
N ALA A 164 5.43 20.49 -12.86
CA ALA A 164 5.73 21.88 -12.46
C ALA A 164 6.59 21.97 -11.19
N ASP A 165 6.36 21.08 -10.22
CA ASP A 165 6.96 21.21 -8.89
C ASP A 165 8.08 20.22 -8.61
N ASN A 166 8.33 19.26 -9.49
CA ASN A 166 9.19 18.09 -9.24
C ASN A 166 8.83 17.38 -7.93
N LYS A 167 7.57 17.49 -7.50
CA LYS A 167 7.02 16.89 -6.29
C LYS A 167 6.13 15.72 -6.64
N PRO A 168 6.19 14.63 -5.86
CA PRO A 168 5.27 13.51 -6.05
C PRO A 168 3.82 14.01 -5.90
N PRO A 169 2.89 13.49 -6.72
CA PRO A 169 1.49 13.88 -6.66
C PRO A 169 0.93 13.62 -5.26
N THR A 170 0.28 14.62 -4.69
CA THR A 170 -0.47 14.45 -3.44
C THR A 170 -1.71 13.62 -3.69
N VAL A 171 -1.91 12.55 -2.92
CA VAL A 171 -3.17 11.81 -2.94
C VAL A 171 -4.25 12.71 -2.39
N ARG A 172 -5.25 13.03 -3.21
CA ARG A 172 -6.52 13.51 -2.65
C ARG A 172 -7.22 12.30 -2.05
N PHE A 173 -7.16 12.18 -0.75
CA PHE A 173 -7.99 11.20 -0.07
C PHE A 173 -9.43 11.69 -0.16
N PHE A 174 -10.31 10.88 -0.74
CA PHE A 174 -11.71 10.91 -0.36
C PHE A 174 -11.74 10.77 1.16
N PRO A 175 -12.73 11.38 1.86
CA PRO A 175 -12.75 11.36 3.30
C PRO A 175 -12.53 9.92 3.73
N ILE A 176 -11.30 9.65 4.09
CA ILE A 176 -10.95 8.42 4.73
C ILE A 176 -11.83 8.46 5.96
N SER A 177 -12.57 7.40 6.16
CA SER A 177 -13.06 7.11 7.48
C SER A 177 -11.81 6.91 8.34
N LEU A 178 -11.21 8.04 8.74
CA LEU A 178 -10.12 8.07 9.70
C LEU A 178 -10.64 7.22 10.83
N ILE A 179 -10.01 6.09 11.09
CA ILE A 179 -10.48 5.15 12.10
C ILE A 179 -10.39 5.89 13.43
N PRO A 180 -11.53 6.23 14.08
CA PRO A 180 -11.47 6.93 15.36
C PRO A 180 -10.77 6.02 16.35
N LEU A 181 -9.76 6.54 17.01
CA LEU A 181 -9.19 5.88 18.18
C LEU A 181 -10.25 5.91 19.26
N LYS A 182 -10.75 4.75 19.67
CA LYS A 182 -11.60 4.58 20.86
C LYS A 182 -10.78 4.67 22.11
#